data_c75f897be6be4856d326affcc95fe3da
#
_entry.id   c75f897be6be4856d326affcc95fe3da
#
_cell.length_a   1.000
_cell.length_b   1.000
_cell.length_c   1.000
_cell.angle_alpha   90.00
_cell.angle_beta   90.00
_cell.angle_gamma   90.00
#
_symmetry.space_group_name_H-M   'P 1'
#
loop_
_entity.id
_entity.type
_entity.pdbx_description
1 polymer ?
#
loop_
_entity_poly.entity_id
_entity_poly.type
_entity_poly.pdbx_seq_one_letter_code
_entity_poly.pdbx_strand_id
1 'polypeptide(L)'
;MLLKVTALLALFSCPRTSPHPPCGIVGDAARPVALLPIAADGAGNLHALHDGDSLQLQRPPQGGFVIYAGVAATNLNRCLLSAAELIDPASGSPLTNLDQRNADLVDEQAGYFWPPDIFQTPNIPACPDALHVGVVNRSAILRVDVQDIDGRTGRAEVRVTPVCGDDKSCACLCGPNPTHC
;
A
#
# COMPACT_ATOMS: atom_id res chain seq x y z
N MET A 1 59.94 -3.81 -35.62
CA MET A 1 59.56 -2.68 -34.74
C MET A 1 58.08 -2.84 -34.44
N LEU A 2 57.69 -3.54 -33.34
CA LEU A 2 56.28 -3.84 -32.97
C LEU A 2 55.81 -2.76 -31.97
N LEU A 3 54.81 -1.97 -32.37
CA LEU A 3 54.13 -1.02 -31.48
C LEU A 3 53.10 -1.80 -30.65
N LYS A 4 53.30 -1.87 -29.34
CA LYS A 4 52.29 -2.33 -28.38
C LYS A 4 51.31 -1.19 -28.04
N VAL A 5 50.08 -1.28 -28.49
CA VAL A 5 48.97 -0.39 -28.09
C VAL A 5 48.37 -0.99 -26.82
N THR A 6 48.60 -0.33 -25.67
CA THR A 6 47.97 -0.67 -24.39
C THR A 6 46.66 0.11 -24.30
N ALA A 7 45.55 -0.59 -24.46
CA ALA A 7 44.22 -0.01 -24.25
C ALA A 7 43.91 0.09 -22.74
N LEU A 8 43.81 1.32 -22.26
CA LEU A 8 43.44 1.66 -20.90
C LEU A 8 41.89 1.61 -20.78
N LEU A 9 41.32 0.51 -20.26
CA LEU A 9 39.91 0.42 -19.92
C LEU A 9 39.64 1.26 -18.66
N ALA A 10 39.13 2.45 -18.83
CA ALA A 10 38.60 3.26 -17.72
C ALA A 10 37.22 2.67 -17.32
N LEU A 11 37.18 1.93 -16.22
CA LEU A 11 35.96 1.52 -15.58
C LEU A 11 35.29 2.76 -14.96
N PHE A 12 34.33 3.35 -15.67
CA PHE A 12 33.41 4.33 -15.09
C PHE A 12 32.48 3.62 -14.11
N SER A 13 32.86 3.56 -12.84
CA SER A 13 31.97 3.25 -11.74
C SER A 13 31.03 4.45 -11.58
N CYS A 14 29.85 4.42 -12.19
CA CYS A 14 28.77 5.32 -11.81
C CYS A 14 28.39 5.01 -10.34
N PRO A 15 28.55 5.96 -9.41
CA PRO A 15 27.97 5.78 -8.09
C PRO A 15 26.45 5.70 -8.26
N ARG A 16 25.87 4.53 -8.02
CA ARG A 16 24.43 4.39 -7.84
C ARG A 16 24.08 5.08 -6.52
N THR A 17 23.81 6.38 -6.57
CA THR A 17 23.12 7.05 -5.49
C THR A 17 21.72 6.46 -5.46
N SER A 18 21.42 5.68 -4.42
CA SER A 18 20.04 5.29 -4.15
C SER A 18 19.20 6.57 -4.05
N PRO A 19 18.11 6.73 -4.81
CA PRO A 19 17.29 7.94 -4.76
C PRO A 19 16.56 8.10 -3.42
N HIS A 20 16.58 7.08 -2.57
CA HIS A 20 15.93 7.09 -1.26
C HIS A 20 16.96 7.33 -0.14
N PRO A 21 16.63 8.19 0.84
CA PRO A 21 17.49 8.37 2.00
C PRO A 21 17.59 7.04 2.78
N PRO A 22 18.69 6.81 3.51
CA PRO A 22 18.89 5.59 4.29
C PRO A 22 17.78 5.42 5.33
N CYS A 23 17.48 4.17 5.71
CA CYS A 23 16.58 3.87 6.81
C CYS A 23 16.97 4.64 8.07
N GLY A 24 15.99 5.17 8.76
CA GLY A 24 16.17 5.96 9.97
C GLY A 24 14.81 6.34 10.58
N ILE A 25 14.82 6.76 11.83
CA ILE A 25 13.62 7.20 12.52
C ILE A 25 13.05 8.46 11.85
N VAL A 26 11.75 8.47 11.59
CA VAL A 26 10.95 9.63 11.21
C VAL A 26 10.08 10.05 12.39
N GLY A 27 10.03 11.35 12.69
CA GLY A 27 9.38 11.87 13.88
C GLY A 27 10.23 11.70 15.16
N ASP A 28 9.59 11.35 16.26
CA ASP A 28 10.20 11.27 17.60
C ASP A 28 10.17 9.83 18.12
N ALA A 29 11.34 9.20 18.25
CA ALA A 29 11.47 7.83 18.74
C ALA A 29 10.98 7.63 20.20
N ALA A 30 10.91 8.69 21.01
CA ALA A 30 10.41 8.61 22.38
C ALA A 30 8.88 8.57 22.47
N ARG A 31 8.18 8.87 21.36
CA ARG A 31 6.72 8.84 21.31
C ARG A 31 6.20 7.49 20.80
N PRO A 32 4.96 7.14 21.12
CA PRO A 32 4.27 6.01 20.50
C PRO A 32 4.22 6.17 18.97
N VAL A 33 4.27 5.05 18.26
CA VAL A 33 4.01 5.01 16.80
C VAL A 33 2.63 5.59 16.55
N ALA A 34 2.53 6.52 15.60
CA ALA A 34 1.26 7.08 15.16
C ALA A 34 1.06 6.76 13.68
N LEU A 35 -0.12 6.26 13.34
CA LEU A 35 -0.50 5.80 12.01
C LEU A 35 -1.71 6.58 11.52
N LEU A 36 -1.69 6.92 10.23
CA LEU A 36 -2.80 7.50 9.48
C LEU A 36 -3.12 6.56 8.33
N PRO A 37 -4.29 5.89 8.32
CA PRO A 37 -4.70 5.07 7.18
C PRO A 37 -4.77 5.89 5.90
N ILE A 38 -4.28 5.32 4.81
CA ILE A 38 -4.27 5.95 3.48
C ILE A 38 -4.75 4.96 2.42
N ALA A 39 -5.26 5.48 1.31
CA ALA A 39 -5.55 4.70 0.12
C ALA A 39 -5.26 5.49 -1.15
N ALA A 40 -5.19 4.78 -2.27
CA ALA A 40 -5.11 5.39 -3.59
C ALA A 40 -6.49 5.67 -4.16
N ASP A 41 -6.66 6.84 -4.80
CA ASP A 41 -7.79 7.14 -5.68
C ASP A 41 -7.62 6.45 -7.05
N GLY A 42 -8.65 6.58 -7.93
CA GLY A 42 -8.61 5.98 -9.27
C GLY A 42 -7.51 6.51 -10.19
N ALA A 43 -6.86 7.61 -9.85
CA ALA A 43 -5.71 8.16 -10.56
C ALA A 43 -4.38 7.71 -9.95
N GLY A 44 -4.41 6.96 -8.84
CA GLY A 44 -3.22 6.49 -8.13
C GLY A 44 -2.64 7.50 -7.12
N ASN A 45 -3.36 8.58 -6.80
CA ASN A 45 -2.90 9.50 -5.77
C ASN A 45 -3.26 8.99 -4.39
N LEU A 46 -2.30 9.01 -3.48
CA LEU A 46 -2.52 8.64 -2.08
C LEU A 46 -3.21 9.76 -1.32
N HIS A 47 -4.20 9.40 -0.50
CA HIS A 47 -4.92 10.33 0.37
C HIS A 47 -5.25 9.68 1.73
N ALA A 48 -5.42 10.51 2.75
CA ALA A 48 -5.84 10.04 4.08
C ALA A 48 -7.28 9.51 4.05
N LEU A 49 -7.52 8.46 4.85
CA LEU A 49 -8.84 7.86 5.02
C LEU A 49 -9.47 8.27 6.35
N HIS A 50 -10.78 8.43 6.31
CA HIS A 50 -11.64 8.67 7.47
C HIS A 50 -12.76 7.62 7.54
N ASP A 51 -13.39 7.49 8.68
CA ASP A 51 -14.52 6.59 8.85
C ASP A 51 -15.67 6.94 7.89
N GLY A 52 -16.09 5.93 7.12
CA GLY A 52 -17.15 6.03 6.13
C GLY A 52 -16.69 6.30 4.70
N ASP A 53 -15.39 6.50 4.48
CA ASP A 53 -14.86 6.76 3.14
C ASP A 53 -15.03 5.55 2.21
N SER A 54 -15.08 5.85 0.91
CA SER A 54 -15.07 4.84 -0.14
C SER A 54 -13.65 4.45 -0.52
N LEU A 55 -13.41 3.15 -0.70
CA LEU A 55 -12.17 2.61 -1.26
C LEU A 55 -12.38 2.22 -2.71
N GLN A 56 -11.72 2.89 -3.63
CA GLN A 56 -11.85 2.58 -5.05
C GLN A 56 -11.06 1.32 -5.43
N LEU A 57 -11.75 0.35 -6.05
CA LEU A 57 -11.11 -0.79 -6.67
C LEU A 57 -10.39 -0.37 -7.94
N GLN A 58 -9.15 -0.83 -8.11
CA GLN A 58 -8.30 -0.50 -9.26
C GLN A 58 -7.89 -1.78 -9.99
N ARG A 59 -7.67 -1.67 -11.30
CA ARG A 59 -7.24 -2.81 -12.12
C ARG A 59 -5.72 -2.81 -12.26
N PRO A 60 -5.01 -3.74 -11.60
CA PRO A 60 -3.58 -3.90 -11.79
C PRO A 60 -3.28 -4.57 -13.16
N PRO A 61 -2.04 -4.45 -13.69
CA PRO A 61 -1.67 -5.05 -14.98
C PRO A 61 -1.85 -6.58 -15.06
N GLN A 62 -1.73 -7.28 -13.93
CA GLN A 62 -1.90 -8.74 -13.84
C GLN A 62 -3.36 -9.21 -13.86
N GLY A 63 -4.32 -8.29 -13.90
CA GLY A 63 -5.75 -8.57 -13.93
C GLY A 63 -6.39 -8.63 -12.54
N GLY A 64 -7.72 -8.80 -12.52
CA GLY A 64 -8.52 -8.67 -11.31
C GLY A 64 -8.71 -7.22 -10.87
N PHE A 65 -9.17 -7.04 -9.64
CA PHE A 65 -9.31 -5.73 -8.99
C PHE A 65 -8.76 -5.78 -7.58
N VAL A 66 -8.06 -4.73 -7.22
CA VAL A 66 -7.37 -4.59 -5.95
C VAL A 66 -7.66 -3.24 -5.31
N ILE A 67 -7.36 -3.13 -4.04
CA ILE A 67 -7.34 -1.87 -3.29
C ILE A 67 -5.90 -1.61 -2.89
N TYR A 68 -5.34 -0.47 -3.30
CA TYR A 68 -4.06 0.01 -2.80
C TYR A 68 -4.33 0.83 -1.55
N ALA A 69 -4.01 0.25 -0.39
CA ALA A 69 -4.20 0.91 0.90
C ALA A 69 -3.09 0.54 1.88
N GLY A 70 -2.76 1.47 2.76
CA GLY A 70 -1.68 1.32 3.73
C GLY A 70 -1.74 2.41 4.78
N VAL A 71 -0.57 2.89 5.20
CA VAL A 71 -0.46 3.97 6.17
C VAL A 71 0.57 5.01 5.77
N ALA A 72 0.31 6.27 6.15
CA ALA A 72 1.33 7.23 6.49
C ALA A 72 1.62 7.12 7.99
N ALA A 73 2.85 7.31 8.42
CA ALA A 73 3.24 7.05 9.80
C ALA A 73 4.28 8.03 10.33
N THR A 74 4.40 8.11 11.65
CA THR A 74 5.46 8.86 12.33
C THR A 74 5.89 8.15 13.62
N ASN A 75 7.04 8.55 14.17
CA ASN A 75 7.64 7.99 15.37
C ASN A 75 8.08 6.52 15.23
N LEU A 76 8.55 6.14 14.03
CA LEU A 76 9.12 4.81 13.76
C LEU A 76 10.21 4.92 12.69
N ASN A 77 10.89 3.81 12.38
CA ASN A 77 11.83 3.78 11.27
C ASN A 77 11.06 3.84 9.94
N ARG A 78 11.53 4.66 9.01
CA ARG A 78 10.89 4.85 7.70
C ARG A 78 10.82 3.59 6.85
N CYS A 79 11.77 2.68 7.02
CA CYS A 79 11.79 1.39 6.36
C CYS A 79 10.97 0.38 7.19
N LEU A 80 9.84 -0.02 6.66
CA LEU A 80 8.90 -0.87 7.37
C LEU A 80 8.23 -1.91 6.46
N LEU A 81 7.66 -2.92 7.07
CA LEU A 81 6.70 -3.83 6.47
C LEU A 81 5.30 -3.32 6.82
N SER A 82 4.46 -3.09 5.80
CA SER A 82 3.05 -2.77 5.95
C SER A 82 2.22 -3.96 5.50
N ALA A 83 1.25 -4.38 6.29
CA ALA A 83 0.31 -5.45 5.99
C ALA A 83 -1.12 -4.94 6.10
N ALA A 84 -1.98 -5.26 5.12
CA ALA A 84 -3.35 -4.78 5.13
C ALA A 84 -4.35 -5.83 4.65
N GLU A 85 -5.56 -5.76 5.21
CA GLU A 85 -6.71 -6.60 4.86
C GLU A 85 -8.03 -5.88 5.16
N LEU A 86 -9.11 -6.37 4.57
CA LEU A 86 -10.47 -5.96 4.93
C LEU A 86 -11.08 -6.98 5.90
N ILE A 87 -11.74 -6.47 6.94
CA ILE A 87 -12.37 -7.24 8.02
C ILE A 87 -13.87 -6.96 8.03
N ASP A 88 -14.68 -7.99 8.26
CA ASP A 88 -16.10 -7.85 8.52
C ASP A 88 -16.33 -7.19 9.89
N PRO A 89 -16.98 -6.02 9.95
CA PRO A 89 -17.17 -5.30 11.21
C PRO A 89 -18.08 -6.04 12.21
N ALA A 90 -18.90 -6.99 11.75
CA ALA A 90 -19.82 -7.73 12.60
C ALA A 90 -19.17 -8.98 13.23
N SER A 91 -18.36 -9.71 12.48
CA SER A 91 -17.75 -10.96 12.92
C SER A 91 -16.27 -10.87 13.27
N GLY A 92 -15.59 -9.80 12.82
CA GLY A 92 -14.13 -9.69 12.91
C GLY A 92 -13.36 -10.62 11.96
N SER A 93 -14.07 -11.34 11.08
CA SER A 93 -13.45 -12.28 10.14
C SER A 93 -12.87 -11.54 8.92
N PRO A 94 -11.76 -12.03 8.33
CA PRO A 94 -11.22 -11.49 7.10
C PRO A 94 -12.24 -11.56 5.95
N LEU A 95 -12.36 -10.48 5.18
CA LEU A 95 -13.10 -10.40 3.93
C LEU A 95 -12.19 -10.54 2.70
N THR A 96 -10.89 -10.32 2.88
CA THR A 96 -9.86 -10.44 1.84
C THR A 96 -8.66 -11.20 2.38
N ASN A 97 -7.81 -11.68 1.49
CA ASN A 97 -6.49 -12.13 1.89
C ASN A 97 -5.64 -10.94 2.33
N LEU A 98 -4.78 -11.17 3.33
CA LEU A 98 -3.76 -10.23 3.75
C LEU A 98 -2.74 -10.03 2.63
N ASP A 99 -2.41 -8.78 2.28
CA ASP A 99 -1.25 -8.44 1.47
C ASP A 99 -0.22 -7.69 2.31
N GLN A 100 1.07 -7.89 1.96
CA GLN A 100 2.19 -7.28 2.68
C GLN A 100 3.17 -6.65 1.70
N ARG A 101 3.65 -5.44 2.02
CA ARG A 101 4.63 -4.70 1.23
C ARG A 101 5.69 -4.06 2.12
N ASN A 102 6.93 -4.08 1.62
CA ASN A 102 7.94 -3.19 2.16
C ASN A 102 7.63 -1.76 1.72
N ALA A 103 7.66 -0.84 2.66
CA ALA A 103 7.44 0.58 2.42
C ALA A 103 8.64 1.38 2.93
N ASP A 104 8.95 2.46 2.23
CA ASP A 104 9.91 3.49 2.63
C ASP A 104 9.18 4.83 2.68
N LEU A 105 8.98 5.36 3.87
CA LEU A 105 8.25 6.60 4.08
C LEU A 105 9.18 7.78 3.78
N VAL A 106 8.88 8.57 2.75
CA VAL A 106 9.79 9.60 2.23
C VAL A 106 9.27 11.03 2.37
N ASP A 107 7.99 11.25 2.13
CA ASP A 107 7.41 12.60 2.03
C ASP A 107 6.63 12.96 3.30
N GLU A 108 6.99 14.08 3.93
CA GLU A 108 6.27 14.58 5.10
C GLU A 108 5.08 15.43 4.69
N GLN A 109 3.88 15.03 5.14
CA GLN A 109 2.66 15.80 4.98
C GLN A 109 1.85 15.76 6.28
N ALA A 110 1.47 16.93 6.80
CA ALA A 110 0.68 17.07 8.03
C ALA A 110 1.25 16.31 9.26
N GLY A 111 2.57 16.21 9.37
CA GLY A 111 3.25 15.53 10.49
C GLY A 111 3.35 14.02 10.37
N TYR A 112 2.95 13.44 9.24
CA TYR A 112 3.13 12.04 8.90
C TYR A 112 4.03 11.89 7.68
N PHE A 113 4.79 10.81 7.65
CA PHE A 113 5.61 10.44 6.49
C PHE A 113 4.86 9.42 5.64
N TRP A 114 4.83 9.66 4.33
CA TRP A 114 4.05 8.91 3.35
C TRP A 114 4.94 8.03 2.50
N PRO A 115 4.46 6.87 2.01
CA PRO A 115 5.13 6.16 0.93
C PRO A 115 5.12 7.02 -0.35
N PRO A 116 6.15 6.89 -1.22
CA PRO A 116 6.29 7.74 -2.41
C PRO A 116 5.23 7.46 -3.48
N ASP A 117 4.68 6.26 -3.48
CA ASP A 117 3.71 5.82 -4.48
C ASP A 117 2.87 4.62 -4.00
N ILE A 118 1.90 4.22 -4.82
CA ILE A 118 0.99 3.11 -4.54
C ILE A 118 1.67 1.73 -4.52
N PHE A 119 2.84 1.57 -5.15
CA PHE A 119 3.53 0.28 -5.22
C PHE A 119 4.22 -0.11 -3.91
N GLN A 120 4.35 0.86 -3.01
CA GLN A 120 4.83 0.65 -1.64
C GLN A 120 3.69 0.56 -0.61
N THR A 121 2.44 0.52 -1.07
CA THR A 121 1.30 0.17 -0.22
C THR A 121 0.87 -1.27 -0.47
N PRO A 122 0.28 -1.95 0.54
CA PRO A 122 -0.40 -3.22 0.31
C PRO A 122 -1.39 -3.16 -0.84
N ASN A 123 -1.41 -4.25 -1.62
CA ASN A 123 -2.25 -4.45 -2.79
C ASN A 123 -3.30 -5.52 -2.45
N ILE A 124 -4.35 -5.10 -1.73
CA ILE A 124 -5.36 -5.99 -1.16
C ILE A 124 -6.21 -6.59 -2.29
N PRO A 125 -6.18 -7.91 -2.52
CA PRO A 125 -6.97 -8.54 -3.56
C PRO A 125 -8.47 -8.48 -3.19
N ALA A 126 -9.27 -7.84 -4.04
CA ALA A 126 -10.68 -7.60 -3.76
C ALA A 126 -11.62 -8.37 -4.68
N CYS A 127 -11.20 -8.66 -5.95
CA CYS A 127 -12.05 -9.32 -6.92
C CYS A 127 -11.25 -9.89 -8.12
N PRO A 128 -11.49 -11.13 -8.56
CA PRO A 128 -12.32 -12.10 -7.83
C PRO A 128 -11.71 -12.40 -6.46
N ASP A 129 -12.55 -12.51 -5.45
CA ASP A 129 -12.06 -12.77 -4.10
C ASP A 129 -11.86 -14.27 -3.85
N ALA A 130 -10.75 -14.62 -3.20
CA ALA A 130 -10.42 -16.00 -2.87
C ALA A 130 -11.30 -16.58 -1.75
N LEU A 131 -11.96 -15.71 -0.98
CA LEU A 131 -12.83 -16.10 0.14
C LEU A 131 -14.31 -16.19 -0.27
N HIS A 132 -14.65 -15.77 -1.50
CA HIS A 132 -16.01 -15.79 -2.07
C HIS A 132 -17.06 -15.03 -1.25
N VAL A 133 -16.67 -13.98 -0.54
CA VAL A 133 -17.57 -13.21 0.35
C VAL A 133 -18.13 -11.95 -0.28
N GLY A 134 -17.52 -11.48 -1.38
CA GLY A 134 -17.86 -10.23 -2.06
C GLY A 134 -17.64 -9.00 -1.16
N VAL A 135 -16.81 -8.06 -1.59
CA VAL A 135 -16.48 -6.88 -0.79
C VAL A 135 -17.12 -5.59 -1.31
N VAL A 136 -17.52 -5.55 -2.59
CA VAL A 136 -18.03 -4.34 -3.25
C VAL A 136 -19.37 -3.89 -2.62
N ASN A 137 -19.45 -2.59 -2.30
CA ASN A 137 -20.58 -1.94 -1.63
C ASN A 137 -20.90 -2.53 -0.24
N ARG A 138 -19.95 -3.21 0.37
CA ARG A 138 -20.08 -3.75 1.72
C ARG A 138 -19.26 -2.91 2.70
N SER A 139 -19.87 -2.55 3.85
CA SER A 139 -19.11 -1.91 4.92
C SER A 139 -18.05 -2.88 5.45
N ALA A 140 -16.81 -2.43 5.55
CA ALA A 140 -15.67 -3.19 6.02
C ALA A 140 -14.83 -2.34 6.98
N ILE A 141 -13.93 -2.97 7.72
CA ILE A 141 -12.84 -2.31 8.43
C ILE A 141 -11.57 -2.58 7.62
N LEU A 142 -10.93 -1.53 7.13
CA LEU A 142 -9.55 -1.63 6.67
C LEU A 142 -8.66 -1.69 7.91
N ARG A 143 -7.94 -2.80 8.07
CA ARG A 143 -6.92 -2.98 9.10
C ARG A 143 -5.56 -2.91 8.45
N VAL A 144 -4.68 -2.08 9.02
CA VAL A 144 -3.28 -2.00 8.60
C VAL A 144 -2.37 -2.21 9.80
N ASP A 145 -1.51 -3.20 9.70
CA ASP A 145 -0.44 -3.48 10.65
C ASP A 145 0.90 -3.05 10.06
N VAL A 146 1.76 -2.47 10.89
CA VAL A 146 3.13 -2.14 10.51
C VAL A 146 4.14 -2.70 11.48
N GLN A 147 5.31 -3.05 10.95
CA GLN A 147 6.50 -3.36 11.72
C GLN A 147 7.70 -2.74 11.02
N ASP A 148 8.44 -1.89 11.72
CA ASP A 148 9.67 -1.32 11.18
C ASP A 148 10.87 -2.25 11.40
N ILE A 149 12.01 -1.91 10.81
CA ILE A 149 13.24 -2.71 10.89
C ILE A 149 13.85 -2.73 12.30
N ASP A 150 13.46 -1.81 13.19
CA ASP A 150 13.89 -1.76 14.59
C ASP A 150 12.92 -2.51 15.51
N GLY A 151 11.86 -3.15 14.93
CA GLY A 151 10.88 -3.96 15.64
C GLY A 151 9.75 -3.17 16.30
N ARG A 152 9.62 -1.87 16.03
CA ARG A 152 8.46 -1.08 16.48
C ARG A 152 7.24 -1.45 15.64
N THR A 153 6.11 -1.58 16.29
CA THR A 153 4.85 -1.99 15.65
C THR A 153 3.75 -0.97 15.87
N GLY A 154 2.78 -0.96 14.98
CA GLY A 154 1.55 -0.20 15.11
C GLY A 154 0.41 -0.87 14.36
N ARG A 155 -0.83 -0.54 14.76
CA ARG A 155 -2.05 -0.94 14.06
C ARG A 155 -2.96 0.26 13.89
N ALA A 156 -3.55 0.39 12.72
CA ALA A 156 -4.61 1.33 12.44
C ALA A 156 -5.82 0.61 11.84
N GLU A 157 -7.01 1.09 12.18
CA GLU A 157 -8.27 0.58 11.63
C GLU A 157 -9.15 1.77 11.25
N VAL A 158 -9.84 1.66 10.10
CA VAL A 158 -10.78 2.66 9.63
C VAL A 158 -11.96 1.96 8.94
N ARG A 159 -13.17 2.44 9.18
CA ARG A 159 -14.38 1.91 8.52
C ARG A 159 -14.48 2.46 7.11
N VAL A 160 -14.68 1.58 6.13
CA VAL A 160 -14.65 1.93 4.70
C VAL A 160 -15.70 1.14 3.92
N THR A 161 -15.94 1.57 2.67
CA THR A 161 -16.80 0.85 1.73
C THR A 161 -16.05 0.70 0.38
N PRO A 162 -15.63 -0.51 -0.01
CA PRO A 162 -15.05 -0.77 -1.32
C PRO A 162 -16.05 -0.51 -2.45
N VAL A 163 -15.64 0.22 -3.49
CA VAL A 163 -16.50 0.60 -4.62
C VAL A 163 -15.78 0.42 -5.96
N CYS A 164 -16.52 0.14 -7.01
CA CYS A 164 -15.98 0.05 -8.37
C CYS A 164 -15.76 1.40 -9.05
N GLY A 165 -16.26 2.49 -8.50
CA GLY A 165 -16.30 3.77 -9.21
C GLY A 165 -17.03 3.65 -10.55
N ASP A 166 -16.49 4.30 -11.60
CA ASP A 166 -17.07 4.29 -12.96
C ASP A 166 -16.65 3.09 -13.81
N ASP A 167 -15.83 2.17 -13.30
CA ASP A 167 -15.37 0.98 -14.04
C ASP A 167 -16.49 -0.05 -14.16
N LYS A 168 -17.12 -0.09 -15.35
CA LYS A 168 -18.19 -1.02 -15.66
C LYS A 168 -17.75 -2.49 -15.59
N SER A 169 -16.48 -2.77 -15.89
CA SER A 169 -15.96 -4.14 -15.81
C SER A 169 -15.73 -4.57 -14.35
N CYS A 170 -15.40 -3.64 -13.47
CA CYS A 170 -15.38 -3.90 -12.03
C CYS A 170 -16.80 -4.23 -11.53
N ALA A 171 -17.78 -3.37 -11.82
CA ALA A 171 -19.16 -3.61 -11.42
C ALA A 171 -19.68 -4.96 -11.91
N CYS A 172 -19.29 -5.36 -13.11
CA CYS A 172 -19.64 -6.63 -13.72
C CYS A 172 -18.97 -7.82 -13.01
N LEU A 173 -17.63 -7.80 -12.86
CA LEU A 173 -16.87 -8.93 -12.34
C LEU A 173 -16.93 -9.06 -10.81
N CYS A 174 -17.08 -7.95 -10.11
CA CYS A 174 -17.01 -7.87 -8.65
C CYS A 174 -18.36 -7.60 -7.98
N GLY A 175 -19.39 -7.35 -8.77
CA GLY A 175 -20.74 -7.13 -8.26
C GLY A 175 -21.37 -8.40 -7.70
N PRO A 176 -22.54 -8.26 -7.05
CA PRO A 176 -23.21 -9.39 -6.37
C PRO A 176 -23.69 -10.48 -7.33
N ASN A 177 -23.74 -10.22 -8.65
CA ASN A 177 -24.19 -11.16 -9.68
C ASN A 177 -23.20 -11.20 -10.86
N PRO A 178 -22.00 -11.78 -10.70
CA PRO A 178 -20.97 -11.79 -11.75
C PRO A 178 -21.34 -12.66 -12.99
N THR A 179 -22.42 -13.42 -12.93
CA THR A 179 -22.85 -14.33 -14.02
C THR A 179 -23.49 -13.62 -15.23
N HIS A 180 -23.66 -12.32 -15.18
CA HIS A 180 -24.30 -11.52 -16.25
C HIS A 180 -23.32 -10.56 -16.97
N CYS A 181 -22.03 -10.85 -16.91
CA CYS A 181 -21.00 -10.19 -17.68
C CYS A 181 -20.78 -10.89 -19.02
#